data_8398011eb010ff8ec687a6a9574e8347
#
_entry.id   8398011eb010ff8ec687a6a9574e8347
#
_cell.length_a   1.000
_cell.length_b   1.000
_cell.length_c   1.000
_cell.angle_alpha   90.00
_cell.angle_beta   90.00
_cell.angle_gamma   90.00
#
_symmetry.space_group_name_H-M   'P 1'
#
loop_
_entity.id
_entity.type
_entity.pdbx_description
1 polymer ?
#
loop_
_entity_poly.entity_id
_entity_poly.type
_entity_poly.pdbx_seq_one_letter_code
_entity_poly.pdbx_strand_id
1 'polypeptide(L)'
;MKVETFVCNYLNENCYVVSFDNGEGFIVDCGAIKKVERKAIEDYVKANGITLKACLNTHMHYDHAFGLPFVKKKYGLVPRCSPKEKGNYERKEWWVHMLRTVATLTQGRPLFEFMPDPDYSLKEGTKLMIGGSEIRVIETPGHSIGGLCFYLPKEKVLFTGDTIFYDTIGNTRDKDASMDDMEKSIGKIFKTVPKNVTFYPGHGEGTTLGGFVENYRKRVERANSE
;
A
#
# COMPACT_ATOMS: atom_id res chain seq x y z
N MET A 1 -12.33 13.10 7.66
CA MET A 1 -11.13 12.32 7.34
C MET A 1 -10.36 13.00 6.21
N LYS A 2 -9.02 12.96 6.26
CA LYS A 2 -8.11 13.39 5.19
C LYS A 2 -7.20 12.23 4.78
N VAL A 3 -6.83 12.19 3.51
CA VAL A 3 -5.81 11.29 2.96
C VAL A 3 -4.74 12.16 2.33
N GLU A 4 -3.52 12.05 2.80
CA GLU A 4 -2.35 12.72 2.23
C GLU A 4 -1.47 11.67 1.56
N THR A 5 -1.02 11.98 0.36
CA THR A 5 -0.20 11.08 -0.46
C THR A 5 1.24 11.57 -0.52
N PHE A 6 2.17 10.70 -0.22
CA PHE A 6 3.61 10.93 -0.37
C PHE A 6 4.15 9.97 -1.41
N VAL A 7 4.55 10.49 -2.55
CA VAL A 7 5.21 9.68 -3.58
C VAL A 7 6.65 9.42 -3.14
N CYS A 8 6.98 8.17 -2.93
CA CYS A 8 8.20 7.71 -2.32
C CYS A 8 9.07 6.88 -3.28
N ASN A 9 10.33 6.76 -2.93
CA ASN A 9 11.38 5.95 -3.57
C ASN A 9 11.56 6.16 -5.09
N TYR A 10 12.18 5.20 -5.77
CA TYR A 10 12.50 5.28 -7.21
C TYR A 10 11.43 4.66 -8.11
N LEU A 11 10.48 3.95 -7.50
CA LEU A 11 9.35 3.33 -8.19
C LEU A 11 8.09 4.17 -8.09
N ASN A 12 8.18 5.36 -7.44
CA ASN A 12 7.05 6.27 -7.23
C ASN A 12 5.87 5.59 -6.51
N GLU A 13 6.20 4.82 -5.44
CA GLU A 13 5.19 4.22 -4.57
C GLU A 13 4.46 5.31 -3.79
N ASN A 14 3.17 5.10 -3.57
CA ASN A 14 2.29 5.98 -2.82
C ASN A 14 2.17 5.55 -1.36
N CYS A 15 2.88 6.22 -0.47
CA CYS A 15 2.66 6.15 0.97
C CYS A 15 1.51 7.06 1.36
N TYR A 16 0.51 6.55 2.06
CA TYR A 16 -0.64 7.33 2.51
C TYR A 16 -0.63 7.57 4.01
N VAL A 17 -0.80 8.82 4.42
CA VAL A 17 -1.13 9.18 5.81
C VAL A 17 -2.61 9.53 5.86
N VAL A 18 -3.37 8.72 6.57
CA VAL A 18 -4.80 8.92 6.79
C VAL A 18 -5.02 9.50 8.17
N SER A 19 -5.82 10.56 8.27
CA SER A 19 -6.15 11.20 9.56
C SER A 19 -7.63 11.47 9.70
N PHE A 20 -8.09 11.43 10.95
CA PHE A 20 -9.46 11.70 11.34
C PHE A 20 -9.55 12.98 12.20
N ASP A 21 -10.75 13.52 12.32
CA ASP A 21 -11.00 14.81 12.98
C ASP A 21 -10.69 14.78 14.49
N ASN A 22 -10.60 13.58 15.09
CA ASN A 22 -10.17 13.38 16.47
C ASN A 22 -8.64 13.32 16.65
N GLY A 23 -7.86 13.58 15.61
CA GLY A 23 -6.40 13.55 15.62
C GLY A 23 -5.78 12.16 15.53
N GLU A 24 -6.57 11.09 15.48
CA GLU A 24 -6.03 9.74 15.22
C GLU A 24 -5.79 9.53 13.72
N GLY A 25 -4.87 8.62 13.38
CA GLY A 25 -4.58 8.28 12.00
C GLY A 25 -3.83 6.97 11.84
N PHE A 26 -3.53 6.62 10.59
CA PHE A 26 -2.74 5.43 10.24
C PHE A 26 -1.94 5.69 8.95
N ILE A 27 -0.92 4.88 8.73
CA ILE A 27 -0.17 4.86 7.47
C ILE A 27 -0.59 3.62 6.68
N VAL A 28 -0.78 3.79 5.36
CA VAL A 28 -0.89 2.67 4.41
C VAL A 28 0.34 2.68 3.54
N ASP A 29 1.04 1.57 3.54
CA ASP A 29 2.34 1.35 2.94
C ASP A 29 3.34 2.45 3.33
N CYS A 30 4.58 2.19 3.29
CA CYS A 30 5.59 3.22 3.52
C CYS A 30 6.87 2.85 2.79
N GLY A 31 7.01 3.38 1.58
CA GLY A 31 8.18 3.20 0.75
C GLY A 31 9.25 4.28 0.93
N ALA A 32 9.14 5.15 1.93
CA ALA A 32 10.00 6.32 2.12
C ALA A 32 11.46 5.95 2.43
N ILE A 33 12.28 5.82 1.38
CA ILE A 33 13.71 5.49 1.49
C ILE A 33 14.58 6.73 1.65
N LYS A 34 14.24 7.87 1.01
CA LYS A 34 15.03 9.09 1.05
C LYS A 34 14.77 9.88 2.35
N LYS A 35 15.79 10.58 2.83
CA LYS A 35 15.64 11.43 4.02
C LYS A 35 14.59 12.51 3.85
N VAL A 36 14.48 13.08 2.65
CA VAL A 36 13.49 14.13 2.32
C VAL A 36 12.07 13.59 2.39
N GLU A 37 11.84 12.36 1.89
CA GLU A 37 10.53 11.70 1.92
C GLU A 37 10.07 11.45 3.37
N ARG A 38 10.96 10.86 4.18
CA ARG A 38 10.68 10.63 5.61
C ARG A 38 10.43 11.92 6.39
N LYS A 39 11.19 12.97 6.06
CA LYS A 39 10.99 14.28 6.68
C LYS A 39 9.64 14.89 6.30
N ALA A 40 9.22 14.77 5.05
CA ALA A 40 7.92 15.27 4.60
C ALA A 40 6.76 14.59 5.36
N ILE A 41 6.81 13.26 5.52
CA ILE A 41 5.83 12.50 6.30
C ILE A 41 5.84 12.96 7.77
N GLU A 42 7.03 13.08 8.37
CA GLU A 42 7.18 13.52 9.78
C GLU A 42 6.62 14.93 9.99
N ASP A 43 6.99 15.86 9.12
CA ASP A 43 6.54 17.26 9.19
C ASP A 43 5.00 17.36 9.06
N TYR A 44 4.42 16.60 8.14
CA TYR A 44 2.98 16.55 7.96
C TYR A 44 2.24 15.99 9.19
N VAL A 45 2.69 14.85 9.70
CA VAL A 45 2.12 14.22 10.91
C VAL A 45 2.19 15.18 12.09
N LYS A 46 3.34 15.85 12.28
CA LYS A 46 3.54 16.82 13.36
C LYS A 46 2.68 18.08 13.19
N ALA A 47 2.68 18.67 11.99
CA ALA A 47 1.95 19.92 11.72
C ALA A 47 0.43 19.77 11.87
N ASN A 48 -0.11 18.56 11.62
CA ASN A 48 -1.52 18.27 11.75
C ASN A 48 -1.89 17.59 13.09
N GLY A 49 -0.94 17.46 14.03
CA GLY A 49 -1.20 16.87 15.34
C GLY A 49 -1.67 15.41 15.29
N ILE A 50 -1.24 14.63 14.28
CA ILE A 50 -1.73 13.29 14.05
C ILE A 50 -1.04 12.29 15.00
N THR A 51 -1.84 11.48 15.69
CA THR A 51 -1.39 10.31 16.45
C THR A 51 -1.60 9.06 15.61
N LEU A 52 -0.54 8.53 15.04
CA LEU A 52 -0.60 7.31 14.24
C LEU A 52 -0.83 6.09 15.14
N LYS A 53 -1.85 5.30 14.82
CA LYS A 53 -2.28 4.10 15.57
C LYS A 53 -1.87 2.79 14.90
N ALA A 54 -1.62 2.80 13.59
CA ALA A 54 -1.25 1.62 12.83
C ALA A 54 -0.39 1.98 11.63
N CYS A 55 0.39 1.00 11.19
CA CYS A 55 1.01 0.94 9.86
C CYS A 55 0.43 -0.30 9.18
N LEU A 56 -0.34 -0.10 8.12
CA LEU A 56 -1.02 -1.16 7.38
C LEU A 56 -0.29 -1.36 6.05
N ASN A 57 0.16 -2.58 5.76
CA ASN A 57 0.79 -2.87 4.48
C ASN A 57 -0.15 -3.70 3.62
N THR A 58 -0.39 -3.23 2.39
CA THR A 58 -1.19 -3.94 1.40
C THR A 58 -0.51 -5.22 0.97
N HIS A 59 0.80 -5.20 0.85
CA HIS A 59 1.68 -6.34 0.60
C HIS A 59 3.11 -6.00 1.01
N MET A 60 4.03 -6.94 0.90
CA MET A 60 5.39 -6.78 1.40
C MET A 60 6.44 -6.75 0.28
N HIS A 61 6.09 -6.20 -0.90
CA HIS A 61 7.12 -5.82 -1.85
C HIS A 61 7.96 -4.68 -1.29
N TYR A 62 9.21 -4.64 -1.70
CA TYR A 62 10.25 -3.81 -1.08
C TYR A 62 9.95 -2.31 -1.16
N ASP A 63 9.39 -1.85 -2.25
CA ASP A 63 9.04 -0.45 -2.47
C ASP A 63 7.93 0.02 -1.53
N HIS A 64 7.01 -0.86 -1.10
CA HIS A 64 5.99 -0.60 -0.08
C HIS A 64 6.53 -0.76 1.36
N ALA A 65 7.75 -1.25 1.52
CA ALA A 65 8.33 -1.59 2.81
C ALA A 65 9.59 -0.80 3.19
N PHE A 66 10.20 -0.06 2.28
CA PHE A 66 11.47 0.65 2.51
C PHE A 66 11.47 1.61 3.70
N GLY A 67 10.35 2.23 4.00
CA GLY A 67 10.21 3.17 5.09
C GLY A 67 9.85 2.54 6.45
N LEU A 68 9.63 1.23 6.54
CA LEU A 68 9.22 0.58 7.78
C LEU A 68 10.21 0.76 8.95
N PRO A 69 11.53 0.76 8.75
CA PRO A 69 12.47 1.11 9.81
C PRO A 69 12.27 2.53 10.35
N PHE A 70 11.94 3.49 9.48
CA PHE A 70 11.60 4.84 9.89
C PHE A 70 10.32 4.88 10.71
N VAL A 71 9.26 4.21 10.23
CA VAL A 71 7.97 4.13 10.93
C VAL A 71 8.14 3.52 12.33
N LYS A 72 8.89 2.41 12.45
CA LYS A 72 9.19 1.78 13.72
C LYS A 72 9.99 2.70 14.65
N LYS A 73 11.04 3.31 14.14
CA LYS A 73 11.92 4.18 14.95
C LYS A 73 11.19 5.44 15.41
N LYS A 74 10.38 6.05 14.54
CA LYS A 74 9.76 7.35 14.80
C LYS A 74 8.46 7.24 15.59
N TYR A 75 7.62 6.25 15.25
CA TYR A 75 6.27 6.12 15.79
C TYR A 75 6.05 4.87 16.65
N GLY A 76 7.06 3.99 16.76
CA GLY A 76 6.97 2.75 17.54
C GLY A 76 6.10 1.66 16.87
N LEU A 77 5.59 1.91 15.66
CA LEU A 77 4.67 1.02 14.98
C LEU A 77 5.44 -0.07 14.21
N VAL A 78 4.87 -1.28 14.17
CA VAL A 78 5.27 -2.35 13.26
C VAL A 78 4.26 -2.47 12.13
N PRO A 79 4.68 -2.90 10.92
CA PRO A 79 3.74 -3.10 9.82
C PRO A 79 2.79 -4.24 10.14
N ARG A 80 1.52 -4.08 9.81
CA ARG A 80 0.51 -5.12 9.87
C ARG A 80 0.17 -5.56 8.45
N CYS A 81 0.30 -6.84 8.16
CA CYS A 81 0.09 -7.39 6.82
C CYS A 81 -0.53 -8.79 6.85
N SER A 82 -0.73 -9.37 5.68
CA SER A 82 -1.18 -10.76 5.53
C SER A 82 -0.10 -11.74 5.99
N PRO A 83 -0.45 -12.84 6.69
CA PRO A 83 0.49 -13.92 6.98
C PRO A 83 1.07 -14.59 5.72
N LYS A 84 0.39 -14.47 4.58
CA LYS A 84 0.86 -15.00 3.29
C LYS A 84 2.06 -14.23 2.75
N GLU A 85 2.29 -13.00 3.21
CA GLU A 85 3.44 -12.16 2.84
C GLU A 85 4.76 -12.56 3.53
N LYS A 86 4.72 -13.52 4.45
CA LYS A 86 5.92 -13.94 5.19
C LYS A 86 7.08 -14.34 4.26
N GLY A 87 6.79 -15.12 3.21
CA GLY A 87 7.80 -15.50 2.23
C GLY A 87 8.40 -14.34 1.45
N ASN A 88 7.61 -13.31 1.13
CA ASN A 88 8.08 -12.09 0.49
C ASN A 88 8.99 -11.30 1.42
N TYR A 89 8.58 -11.13 2.66
CA TYR A 89 9.37 -10.44 3.66
C TYR A 89 10.70 -11.16 3.99
N GLU A 90 10.72 -12.48 4.05
CA GLU A 90 11.93 -13.27 4.31
C GLU A 90 12.97 -13.15 3.18
N ARG A 91 12.57 -12.78 1.97
CA ARG A 91 13.49 -12.44 0.86
C ARG A 91 14.15 -11.07 1.00
N LYS A 92 13.95 -10.36 2.11
CA LYS A 92 14.52 -9.03 2.37
C LYS A 92 16.03 -8.94 2.16
N GLU A 93 16.79 -10.02 2.39
CA GLU A 93 18.24 -10.05 2.14
C GLU A 93 18.58 -9.91 0.65
N TRP A 94 17.79 -10.53 -0.24
CA TRP A 94 17.94 -10.36 -1.68
C TRP A 94 17.63 -8.91 -2.09
N TRP A 95 16.58 -8.32 -1.51
CA TRP A 95 16.23 -6.92 -1.69
C TRP A 95 17.36 -5.99 -1.25
N VAL A 96 17.99 -6.30 -0.12
CA VAL A 96 19.17 -5.59 0.41
C VAL A 96 20.32 -5.65 -0.58
N HIS A 97 20.56 -6.80 -1.20
CA HIS A 97 21.64 -6.94 -2.19
C HIS A 97 21.38 -6.08 -3.43
N MET A 98 20.17 -6.10 -3.98
CA MET A 98 19.77 -5.24 -5.10
C MET A 98 19.91 -3.74 -4.74
N LEU A 99 19.49 -3.37 -3.54
CA LEU A 99 19.55 -1.98 -3.08
C LEU A 99 20.94 -1.54 -2.63
N ARG A 100 21.82 -2.44 -2.22
CA ARG A 100 23.24 -2.08 -2.02
C ARG A 100 23.86 -1.58 -3.33
N THR A 101 23.48 -2.15 -4.45
CA THR A 101 23.86 -1.65 -5.77
C THR A 101 23.25 -0.28 -6.04
N VAL A 102 21.99 -0.08 -5.70
CA VAL A 102 21.29 1.21 -5.83
C VAL A 102 21.74 2.21 -4.76
N ALA A 103 21.96 1.78 -3.51
CA ALA A 103 22.39 2.64 -2.41
C ALA A 103 23.85 3.10 -2.53
N THR A 104 24.72 2.31 -3.17
CA THR A 104 26.07 2.74 -3.56
C THR A 104 26.00 3.93 -4.53
N LEU A 105 24.97 3.97 -5.38
CA LEU A 105 24.70 5.07 -6.29
C LEU A 105 24.00 6.27 -5.62
N THR A 106 23.42 6.12 -4.43
CA THR A 106 22.57 7.12 -3.77
C THR A 106 23.09 7.62 -2.42
N GLN A 107 24.31 7.28 -2.03
CA GLN A 107 24.98 7.70 -0.77
C GLN A 107 24.19 7.34 0.52
N GLY A 108 23.31 6.34 0.49
CA GLY A 108 22.53 5.90 1.65
C GLY A 108 23.05 4.61 2.25
N ARG A 109 23.28 4.56 3.58
CA ARG A 109 23.44 3.29 4.28
C ARG A 109 22.16 2.49 4.19
N PRO A 110 22.21 1.17 3.90
CA PRO A 110 21.00 0.35 3.85
C PRO A 110 20.29 0.36 5.20
N LEU A 111 19.04 0.80 5.20
CA LEU A 111 18.16 0.82 6.38
C LEU A 111 17.74 -0.60 6.84
N PHE A 112 18.14 -1.62 6.10
CA PHE A 112 17.65 -2.99 6.23
C PHE A 112 18.19 -3.81 7.38
N GLU A 113 19.27 -3.33 8.05
CA GLU A 113 19.77 -3.97 9.28
C GLU A 113 18.74 -3.94 10.43
N PHE A 114 17.67 -3.14 10.26
CA PHE A 114 16.66 -2.88 11.29
C PHE A 114 15.21 -3.02 10.80
N MET A 115 14.96 -3.81 9.76
CA MET A 115 13.58 -4.06 9.32
C MET A 115 12.77 -4.67 10.47
N PRO A 116 11.66 -4.01 10.89
CA PRO A 116 10.83 -4.52 11.97
C PRO A 116 10.09 -5.77 11.55
N ASP A 117 10.03 -6.79 12.40
CA ASP A 117 9.19 -7.95 12.13
C ASP A 117 7.72 -7.54 12.05
N PRO A 118 7.02 -7.94 10.97
CA PRO A 118 5.62 -7.60 10.79
C PRO A 118 4.70 -8.33 11.78
N ASP A 119 3.56 -7.69 12.08
CA ASP A 119 2.40 -8.34 12.66
C ASP A 119 1.57 -8.97 11.52
N TYR A 120 1.64 -10.28 11.38
CA TYR A 120 0.95 -11.09 10.37
C TYR A 120 -0.51 -11.38 10.75
N SER A 121 -1.26 -10.37 11.21
CA SER A 121 -2.60 -10.55 11.76
C SER A 121 -3.73 -10.23 10.78
N LEU A 122 -3.43 -9.63 9.62
CA LEU A 122 -4.47 -9.18 8.69
C LEU A 122 -4.87 -10.30 7.72
N LYS A 123 -6.17 -10.60 7.71
CA LYS A 123 -6.78 -11.60 6.83
C LYS A 123 -8.17 -11.16 6.39
N GLU A 124 -8.76 -11.89 5.46
CA GLU A 124 -10.13 -11.63 5.00
C GLU A 124 -11.10 -11.38 6.15
N GLY A 125 -11.85 -10.29 6.06
CA GLY A 125 -12.87 -9.93 7.04
C GLY A 125 -12.35 -9.33 8.34
N THR A 126 -11.03 -9.18 8.54
CA THR A 126 -10.48 -8.44 9.69
C THR A 126 -11.04 -7.02 9.70
N LYS A 127 -11.47 -6.54 10.85
CA LYS A 127 -11.96 -5.19 11.08
C LYS A 127 -11.08 -4.47 12.08
N LEU A 128 -10.67 -3.27 11.75
CA LEU A 128 -9.92 -2.38 12.63
C LEU A 128 -10.74 -1.13 12.89
N MET A 129 -10.61 -0.57 14.09
CA MET A 129 -11.25 0.70 14.45
C MET A 129 -10.17 1.74 14.71
N ILE A 130 -10.11 2.80 13.90
CA ILE A 130 -9.18 3.92 14.05
C ILE A 130 -9.95 5.21 13.76
N GLY A 131 -9.80 6.20 14.63
CA GLY A 131 -10.45 7.49 14.46
C GLY A 131 -11.99 7.42 14.48
N GLY A 132 -12.60 6.38 15.04
CA GLY A 132 -14.03 6.13 15.02
C GLY A 132 -14.56 5.57 13.70
N SER A 133 -13.67 5.16 12.80
CA SER A 133 -14.03 4.57 11.50
C SER A 133 -13.59 3.11 11.41
N GLU A 134 -14.44 2.28 10.81
CA GLU A 134 -14.17 0.87 10.55
C GLU A 134 -13.33 0.74 9.27
N ILE A 135 -12.21 0.03 9.36
CA ILE A 135 -11.38 -0.38 8.23
C ILE A 135 -11.59 -1.89 8.06
N ARG A 136 -12.10 -2.29 6.91
CA ARG A 136 -12.30 -3.70 6.52
C ARG A 136 -11.16 -4.18 5.67
N VAL A 137 -10.57 -5.30 6.03
CA VAL A 137 -9.54 -5.97 5.24
C VAL A 137 -10.21 -6.89 4.23
N ILE A 138 -9.82 -6.76 2.96
CA ILE A 138 -10.24 -7.62 1.85
C ILE A 138 -8.98 -8.26 1.29
N GLU A 139 -8.88 -9.59 1.31
CA GLU A 139 -7.78 -10.31 0.66
C GLU A 139 -7.92 -10.19 -0.87
N THR A 140 -6.87 -9.72 -1.51
CA THR A 140 -6.79 -9.52 -2.95
C THR A 140 -5.49 -10.09 -3.53
N PRO A 141 -5.28 -11.43 -3.43
CA PRO A 141 -4.13 -12.06 -4.04
C PRO A 141 -4.16 -11.86 -5.57
N GLY A 142 -2.98 -11.86 -6.18
CA GLY A 142 -2.84 -11.71 -7.63
C GLY A 142 -1.54 -11.03 -8.03
N HIS A 143 -1.27 -9.82 -7.58
CA HIS A 143 0.03 -9.16 -7.70
C HIS A 143 1.04 -9.74 -6.71
N SER A 144 0.61 -10.00 -5.50
CA SER A 144 1.31 -10.80 -4.50
C SER A 144 0.37 -11.85 -3.91
N ILE A 145 0.93 -12.90 -3.32
CA ILE A 145 0.15 -13.99 -2.73
C ILE A 145 -0.67 -13.53 -1.51
N GLY A 146 -0.22 -12.50 -0.81
CA GLY A 146 -0.85 -11.96 0.39
C GLY A 146 -1.44 -10.56 0.21
N GLY A 147 -1.69 -10.13 -1.02
CA GLY A 147 -2.25 -8.83 -1.32
C GLY A 147 -3.53 -8.52 -0.54
N LEU A 148 -3.64 -7.30 -0.03
CA LEU A 148 -4.76 -6.79 0.74
C LEU A 148 -5.24 -5.46 0.19
N CYS A 149 -6.56 -5.26 0.26
CA CYS A 149 -7.16 -3.94 0.17
C CYS A 149 -7.73 -3.52 1.53
N PHE A 150 -7.69 -2.22 1.83
CA PHE A 150 -8.27 -1.64 3.05
C PHE A 150 -9.45 -0.75 2.69
N TYR A 151 -10.65 -1.21 3.06
CA TYR A 151 -11.90 -0.52 2.73
C TYR A 151 -12.47 0.22 3.94
N LEU A 152 -12.74 1.52 3.79
CA LEU A 152 -13.42 2.37 4.76
C LEU A 152 -14.84 2.71 4.25
N PRO A 153 -15.86 1.94 4.65
CA PRO A 153 -17.22 2.08 4.08
C PRO A 153 -17.85 3.44 4.31
N LYS A 154 -17.70 3.98 5.51
CA LYS A 154 -18.26 5.27 5.92
C LYS A 154 -17.67 6.43 5.09
N GLU A 155 -16.39 6.39 4.85
CA GLU A 155 -15.63 7.39 4.12
C GLU A 155 -15.67 7.19 2.60
N LYS A 156 -16.14 6.04 2.14
CA LYS A 156 -16.14 5.61 0.74
C LYS A 156 -14.74 5.63 0.12
N VAL A 157 -13.78 5.05 0.84
CA VAL A 157 -12.37 5.00 0.45
C VAL A 157 -11.89 3.55 0.44
N LEU A 158 -11.07 3.21 -0.56
CA LEU A 158 -10.43 1.91 -0.71
C LEU A 158 -8.94 2.11 -1.03
N PHE A 159 -8.04 1.58 -0.21
CA PHE A 159 -6.62 1.47 -0.54
C PHE A 159 -6.40 0.13 -1.21
N THR A 160 -5.88 0.13 -2.43
CA THR A 160 -5.84 -1.06 -3.30
C THR A 160 -4.45 -1.68 -3.42
N GLY A 161 -3.42 -1.01 -2.90
CA GLY A 161 -2.05 -1.40 -3.22
C GLY A 161 -1.90 -1.62 -4.73
N ASP A 162 -1.28 -2.71 -5.10
CA ASP A 162 -1.02 -3.05 -6.49
C ASP A 162 -2.05 -4.01 -7.10
N THR A 163 -3.29 -4.00 -6.57
CA THR A 163 -4.38 -4.79 -7.17
C THR A 163 -4.95 -4.09 -8.40
N ILE A 164 -5.37 -2.82 -8.28
CA ILE A 164 -5.89 -2.01 -9.38
C ILE A 164 -5.26 -0.63 -9.36
N PHE A 165 -5.00 -0.06 -10.54
CA PHE A 165 -4.50 1.28 -10.78
C PHE A 165 -5.51 2.10 -11.56
N TYR A 166 -5.16 3.31 -11.98
CA TYR A 166 -6.07 4.21 -12.69
C TYR A 166 -6.78 3.59 -13.91
N ASP A 167 -6.03 2.86 -14.75
CA ASP A 167 -6.51 2.25 -15.99
C ASP A 167 -5.94 0.85 -16.25
N THR A 168 -5.29 0.24 -15.26
CA THR A 168 -4.66 -1.07 -15.38
C THR A 168 -4.69 -1.83 -14.06
N ILE A 169 -4.18 -3.05 -14.07
CA ILE A 169 -4.04 -3.92 -12.90
C ILE A 169 -2.57 -4.14 -12.60
N GLY A 170 -2.26 -4.62 -11.40
CA GLY A 170 -0.91 -4.97 -10.98
C GLY A 170 -0.28 -6.05 -11.85
N ASN A 171 1.05 -6.08 -11.86
CA ASN A 171 1.81 -7.11 -12.56
C ASN A 171 1.51 -8.49 -11.97
N THR A 172 1.21 -9.46 -12.86
CA THR A 172 0.89 -10.85 -12.48
C THR A 172 1.88 -11.86 -13.04
N ARG A 173 3.09 -11.40 -13.45
CA ARG A 173 4.13 -12.23 -14.07
C ARG A 173 5.23 -12.64 -13.10
N ASP A 174 5.25 -12.08 -11.90
CA ASP A 174 6.23 -12.40 -10.88
C ASP A 174 5.96 -13.78 -10.27
N LYS A 175 6.98 -14.36 -9.64
CA LYS A 175 6.95 -15.75 -9.16
C LYS A 175 5.84 -16.04 -8.12
N ASP A 176 5.43 -15.02 -7.37
CA ASP A 176 4.41 -15.07 -6.32
C ASP A 176 3.09 -14.42 -6.76
N ALA A 177 2.98 -14.08 -8.06
CA ALA A 177 1.81 -13.49 -8.66
C ALA A 177 0.96 -14.52 -9.42
N SER A 178 -0.33 -14.21 -9.64
CA SER A 178 -1.28 -15.10 -10.31
C SER A 178 -2.38 -14.27 -10.99
N MET A 179 -2.52 -14.42 -12.30
CA MET A 179 -3.59 -13.75 -13.05
C MET A 179 -4.97 -14.26 -12.65
N ASP A 180 -5.12 -15.57 -12.46
CA ASP A 180 -6.39 -16.19 -12.03
C ASP A 180 -6.86 -15.65 -10.66
N ASP A 181 -5.92 -15.44 -9.74
CA ASP A 181 -6.24 -14.88 -8.43
C ASP A 181 -6.53 -13.37 -8.53
N MET A 182 -5.83 -12.65 -9.41
CA MET A 182 -6.10 -11.24 -9.70
C MET A 182 -7.53 -11.04 -10.21
N GLU A 183 -7.96 -11.84 -11.17
CA GLU A 183 -9.32 -11.78 -11.71
C GLU A 183 -10.38 -12.04 -10.63
N LYS A 184 -10.18 -13.05 -9.79
CA LYS A 184 -11.07 -13.37 -8.66
C LYS A 184 -11.10 -12.21 -7.65
N SER A 185 -9.95 -11.60 -7.37
CA SER A 185 -9.80 -10.49 -6.43
C SER A 185 -10.54 -9.24 -6.93
N ILE A 186 -10.36 -8.88 -8.19
CA ILE A 186 -11.09 -7.78 -8.82
C ILE A 186 -12.60 -8.06 -8.80
N GLY A 187 -13.02 -9.28 -9.18
CA GLY A 187 -14.40 -9.69 -9.09
C GLY A 187 -15.00 -9.58 -7.69
N LYS A 188 -14.22 -9.90 -6.64
CA LYS A 188 -14.61 -9.73 -5.24
C LYS A 188 -14.77 -8.25 -4.88
N ILE A 189 -13.82 -7.40 -5.26
CA ILE A 189 -13.91 -5.95 -5.02
C ILE A 189 -15.21 -5.40 -5.61
N PHE A 190 -15.52 -5.69 -6.88
CA PHE A 190 -16.72 -5.18 -7.54
C PHE A 190 -18.03 -5.74 -6.99
N LYS A 191 -18.01 -6.88 -6.30
CA LYS A 191 -19.18 -7.46 -5.60
C LYS A 191 -19.41 -6.84 -4.23
N THR A 192 -18.34 -6.38 -3.55
CA THR A 192 -18.38 -5.98 -2.14
C THR A 192 -18.26 -4.47 -1.92
N VAL A 193 -17.66 -3.75 -2.86
CA VAL A 193 -17.39 -2.32 -2.75
C VAL A 193 -18.19 -1.54 -3.80
N PRO A 194 -18.97 -0.53 -3.41
CA PRO A 194 -19.76 0.28 -4.34
C PRO A 194 -18.89 1.01 -5.38
N LYS A 195 -19.42 1.18 -6.61
CA LYS A 195 -18.71 1.82 -7.73
C LYS A 195 -18.33 3.29 -7.49
N ASN A 196 -19.01 3.99 -6.59
CA ASN A 196 -18.73 5.39 -6.23
C ASN A 196 -17.69 5.55 -5.11
N VAL A 197 -17.02 4.46 -4.72
CA VAL A 197 -15.90 4.49 -3.78
C VAL A 197 -14.66 4.96 -4.50
N THR A 198 -13.96 5.93 -3.93
CA THR A 198 -12.64 6.39 -4.41
C THR A 198 -11.57 5.41 -3.95
N PHE A 199 -10.71 4.96 -4.86
CA PHE A 199 -9.59 4.15 -4.48
C PHE A 199 -8.25 4.90 -4.59
N TYR A 200 -7.30 4.45 -3.78
CA TYR A 200 -5.94 4.93 -3.64
C TYR A 200 -4.98 3.77 -3.93
N PRO A 201 -4.32 3.76 -5.11
CA PRO A 201 -3.46 2.66 -5.53
C PRO A 201 -2.04 2.77 -4.97
N GLY A 202 -1.27 1.69 -5.04
CA GLY A 202 0.14 1.69 -4.67
C GLY A 202 1.02 2.59 -5.53
N HIS A 203 0.63 2.85 -6.78
CA HIS A 203 1.34 3.74 -7.70
C HIS A 203 0.38 4.58 -8.53
N GLY A 204 0.82 5.80 -8.86
CA GLY A 204 0.08 6.72 -9.74
C GLY A 204 -1.18 7.28 -9.09
N GLU A 205 -2.12 7.72 -9.94
CA GLU A 205 -3.36 8.34 -9.50
C GLU A 205 -4.46 7.32 -9.22
N GLY A 206 -5.35 7.68 -8.28
CA GLY A 206 -6.58 6.95 -8.03
C GLY A 206 -7.77 7.56 -8.76
N THR A 207 -8.88 6.83 -8.78
CA THR A 207 -10.18 7.31 -9.26
C THR A 207 -11.29 6.56 -8.51
N THR A 208 -12.54 6.65 -8.93
CA THR A 208 -13.58 5.77 -8.40
C THR A 208 -13.53 4.38 -9.04
N LEU A 209 -14.07 3.37 -8.37
CA LEU A 209 -14.19 2.04 -8.98
C LEU A 209 -14.98 2.04 -10.29
N GLY A 210 -15.97 2.92 -10.43
CA GLY A 210 -16.68 3.14 -11.70
C GLY A 210 -15.78 3.74 -12.76
N GLY A 211 -14.97 4.75 -12.38
CA GLY A 211 -13.99 5.38 -13.26
C GLY A 211 -12.92 4.40 -13.76
N PHE A 212 -12.45 3.50 -12.89
CA PHE A 212 -11.53 2.42 -13.30
C PHE A 212 -12.11 1.58 -14.44
N VAL A 213 -13.37 1.16 -14.35
CA VAL A 213 -13.99 0.34 -15.41
C VAL A 213 -13.98 1.06 -16.76
N GLU A 214 -14.30 2.36 -16.76
CA GLU A 214 -14.30 3.17 -17.98
C GLU A 214 -12.89 3.36 -18.54
N ASN A 215 -11.92 3.66 -17.68
CA ASN A 215 -10.53 3.89 -18.08
C ASN A 215 -9.88 2.61 -18.59
N TYR A 216 -10.08 1.49 -17.89
CA TYR A 216 -9.58 0.17 -18.30
C TYR A 216 -10.13 -0.24 -19.67
N ARG A 217 -11.44 -0.06 -19.89
CA ARG A 217 -12.06 -0.32 -21.19
C ARG A 217 -11.43 0.50 -22.30
N LYS A 218 -11.27 1.82 -22.10
CA LYS A 218 -10.63 2.72 -23.07
C LYS A 218 -9.19 2.30 -23.39
N ARG A 219 -8.45 1.85 -22.38
CA ARG A 219 -7.08 1.34 -22.54
C ARG A 219 -7.07 0.08 -23.45
N VAL A 220 -7.94 -0.89 -23.17
CA VAL A 220 -8.06 -2.13 -23.98
C VAL A 220 -8.48 -1.82 -25.41
N GLU A 221 -9.45 -0.94 -25.62
CA GLU A 221 -9.90 -0.51 -26.96
C GLU A 221 -8.75 0.12 -27.78
N ARG A 222 -7.91 0.96 -27.15
CA ARG A 222 -6.72 1.56 -27.80
C ARG A 222 -5.70 0.48 -28.18
N ALA A 223 -5.38 -0.42 -27.27
CA ALA A 223 -4.41 -1.49 -27.53
C ALA A 223 -4.83 -2.46 -28.66
N ASN A 224 -6.15 -2.60 -28.90
CA ASN A 224 -6.66 -3.43 -30.00
C ASN A 224 -6.77 -2.68 -31.33
N SER A 225 -6.56 -1.37 -31.37
CA SER A 225 -6.62 -0.54 -32.57
C SER A 225 -5.25 -0.18 -33.15
N GLU A 226 -4.17 -0.51 -32.46
CA GLU A 226 -2.76 -0.44 -32.89
C GLU A 226 -2.26 -1.77 -33.44
#